data_64552f4830f894ee9a9af8d230302446
#
_entry.id   64552f4830f894ee9a9af8d230302446
#
_cell.length_a   1.000
_cell.length_b   1.000
_cell.length_c   1.000
_cell.angle_alpha   90.00
_cell.angle_beta   90.00
_cell.angle_gamma   90.00
#
_symmetry.space_group_name_H-M   'P 1'
#
loop_
_entity.id
_entity.type
_entity.pdbx_description
1 polymer ?
#
loop_
_entity_poly.entity_id
_entity_poly.type
_entity_poly.pdbx_seq_one_letter_code
_entity_poly.pdbx_strand_id
1 'polypeptide(L)' 'MIGMLRGHVESVDAVSAIIEVGGVGYEVRMPSADLASMHAGQEIKVYTSLNVSQDAITFIRLRHAGL' A
#
# COMPACT_ATOMS: atom_id res chain seq x y z
N MET A 1 -13.23 -2.13 5.47
CA MET A 1 -13.26 -0.75 4.97
C MET A 1 -12.38 -0.65 3.73
N ILE A 2 -12.90 -0.04 2.70
CA ILE A 2 -12.19 0.15 1.44
C ILE A 2 -11.82 1.62 1.32
N GLY A 3 -10.59 1.89 0.93
CA GLY A 3 -10.12 3.26 0.83
C GLY A 3 -9.04 3.42 -0.24
N MET A 4 -8.33 4.53 -0.14
CA MET A 4 -7.32 4.88 -1.12
C MET A 4 -6.18 5.60 -0.40
N LEU A 5 -4.95 5.32 -0.82
CA LEU A 5 -3.78 6.05 -0.36
C LEU A 5 -3.07 6.67 -1.55
N ARG A 6 -2.62 7.90 -1.38
CA ARG A 6 -1.79 8.57 -2.37
C ARG A 6 -0.60 9.19 -1.65
N GLY A 7 0.59 8.81 -2.08
CA GLY A 7 1.80 9.31 -1.47
C GLY A 7 3.02 8.80 -2.21
N HIS A 8 4.12 8.69 -1.49
CA HIS A 8 5.38 8.26 -2.06
C HIS A 8 5.76 6.88 -1.55
N VAL A 9 6.33 6.07 -2.44
CA VAL A 9 6.89 4.78 -2.03
C VAL A 9 8.16 5.07 -1.24
N GLU A 10 8.16 4.68 0.03
CA GLU A 10 9.32 4.86 0.90
C GLU A 10 10.26 3.68 0.78
N SER A 11 9.71 2.48 0.76
CA SER A 11 10.50 1.26 0.62
C SER A 11 9.62 0.16 0.05
N VAL A 12 10.26 -0.86 -0.52
CA VAL A 12 9.59 -2.00 -1.12
C VAL A 12 10.20 -3.26 -0.53
N ASP A 13 9.33 -4.15 -0.06
CA ASP A 13 9.73 -5.42 0.52
C ASP A 13 9.20 -6.56 -0.33
N ALA A 14 9.42 -7.80 0.11
CA ALA A 14 9.02 -8.99 -0.65
C ALA A 14 7.50 -9.13 -0.78
N VAL A 15 6.75 -8.67 0.22
CA VAL A 15 5.30 -8.85 0.26
C VAL A 15 4.54 -7.54 0.45
N SER A 16 5.23 -6.43 0.67
CA SER A 16 4.58 -5.16 0.96
C SER A 16 5.45 -3.99 0.54
N ALA A 17 4.84 -2.81 0.53
CA ALA A 17 5.55 -1.56 0.35
C ALA A 17 5.10 -0.58 1.42
N ILE A 18 6.01 0.30 1.82
CA ILE A 18 5.68 1.39 2.73
C ILE A 18 5.37 2.61 1.87
N ILE A 19 4.17 3.15 2.04
CA ILE A 19 3.74 4.35 1.32
C ILE A 19 3.63 5.48 2.33
N GLU A 20 4.41 6.53 2.13
CA GLU A 20 4.44 7.67 3.02
C GLU A 20 3.40 8.68 2.57
N VAL A 21 2.52 9.06 3.50
CA VAL A 21 1.47 10.04 3.26
C VAL A 21 1.52 11.03 4.42
N GLY A 22 1.94 12.25 4.14
CA GLY A 22 1.97 13.31 5.15
C GLY A 22 2.80 13.00 6.37
N GLY A 23 3.91 12.28 6.20
CA GLY A 23 4.79 11.92 7.29
C GLY A 23 4.46 10.60 7.97
N VAL A 24 3.40 9.93 7.52
CA VAL A 24 2.99 8.64 8.09
C VAL A 24 3.27 7.55 7.05
N GLY A 25 3.95 6.48 7.48
CA GLY A 25 4.21 5.33 6.62
C GLY A 25 3.17 4.27 6.80
N TYR A 26 2.51 3.89 5.71
CA TYR A 26 1.52 2.83 5.71
C TYR A 26 2.11 1.61 5.04
N GLU A 27 2.03 0.47 5.69
CA GLU A 27 2.46 -0.79 5.08
C GLU A 27 1.31 -1.36 4.28
N VAL A 28 1.51 -1.50 2.97
CA VAL A 28 0.48 -1.97 2.05
C VAL A 28 0.95 -3.28 1.44
N ARG A 29 0.21 -4.34 1.67
CA ARG A 29 0.51 -5.65 1.09
C ARG A 29 -0.01 -5.69 -0.32
N MET A 30 0.78 -6.26 -1.21
CA MET A 30 0.44 -6.35 -2.63
C MET A 30 1.07 -7.57 -3.26
N PRO A 31 0.54 -7.99 -4.42
CA PRO A 31 1.17 -9.07 -5.17
C PRO A 31 2.59 -8.71 -5.58
N SER A 32 3.44 -9.72 -5.72
CA SER A 32 4.84 -9.50 -6.06
C SER A 32 5.01 -8.78 -7.41
N ALA A 33 4.09 -9.01 -8.34
CA ALA A 33 4.14 -8.34 -9.64
C ALA A 33 4.00 -6.81 -9.49
N ASP A 34 3.15 -6.37 -8.56
CA ASP A 34 3.00 -4.94 -8.29
C ASP A 34 4.24 -4.38 -7.62
N LEU A 35 4.79 -5.12 -6.67
CA LEU A 35 5.99 -4.67 -5.96
C LEU A 35 7.18 -4.56 -6.89
N ALA A 36 7.29 -5.46 -7.86
CA ALA A 36 8.40 -5.46 -8.81
C ALA A 36 8.42 -4.21 -9.68
N SER A 37 7.28 -3.57 -9.87
CA SER A 37 7.19 -2.36 -10.69
C SER A 37 7.33 -1.07 -9.90
N MET A 38 7.53 -1.16 -8.58
CA MET A 38 7.62 0.01 -7.73
C MET A 38 9.04 0.40 -7.42
N HIS A 39 9.26 1.70 -7.24
CA HIS A 39 10.57 2.24 -6.90
C HIS A 39 10.43 3.22 -5.74
N ALA A 40 11.40 3.21 -4.85
CA ALA A 40 11.47 4.19 -3.77
C ALA A 40 11.48 5.60 -4.34
N GLY A 41 10.69 6.48 -3.74
CA GLY A 41 10.56 7.86 -4.20
C GLY A 41 9.47 8.07 -5.24
N GLN A 42 8.91 7.01 -5.77
CA GLN A 42 7.85 7.10 -6.77
C GLN A 42 6.55 7.58 -6.11
N GLU A 43 5.88 8.52 -6.78
CA GLU A 43 4.54 8.93 -6.35
C GLU A 43 3.52 7.90 -6.84
N ILE A 44 2.62 7.50 -5.97
CA ILE A 44 1.69 6.42 -6.29
C ILE A 44 0.34 6.65 -5.61
N LYS A 45 -0.70 6.18 -6.28
CA LYS A 45 -2.04 6.10 -5.71
C LYS A 45 -2.48 4.64 -5.74
N VAL A 46 -2.89 4.12 -4.59
CA VAL A 46 -3.35 2.74 -4.49
C VAL A 46 -4.71 2.69 -3.82
N TYR A 47 -5.53 1.79 -4.28
CA TYR A 47 -6.82 1.51 -3.64
C TYR A 47 -6.61 0.35 -2.68
N THR A 48 -7.12 0.49 -1.47
CA THR A 48 -6.79 -0.42 -0.39
C THR A 48 -8.03 -0.92 0.32
N SER A 49 -7.89 -2.08 0.94
CA SER A 49 -8.85 -2.59 1.91
C SER A 49 -8.11 -2.67 3.24
N LEU A 50 -8.67 -2.05 4.26
CA LEU A 50 -8.08 -2.04 5.58
C LEU A 50 -8.53 -3.27 6.35
N ASN A 51 -7.58 -4.09 6.75
CA ASN A 51 -7.81 -5.21 7.65
C ASN A 51 -7.28 -4.89 9.02
N VAL A 52 -8.13 -5.05 10.03
CA VAL A 52 -7.76 -4.84 11.41
C VAL A 52 -7.86 -6.17 12.14
N SER A 53 -6.75 -6.58 12.74
CA SER A 53 -6.73 -7.78 13.58
C SER A 53 -6.33 -7.38 14.99
N GLN A 54 -6.28 -8.36 15.89
CA GLN A 54 -5.87 -8.09 17.27
C GLN A 54 -4.47 -7.49 17.36
N ASP A 55 -3.60 -7.90 16.46
CA ASP A 55 -2.18 -7.57 16.55
C ASP A 55 -1.71 -6.57 15.52
N ALA A 56 -2.51 -6.30 14.49
CA ALA A 56 -2.03 -5.47 13.41
C ALA A 56 -3.15 -4.82 12.63
N ILE A 57 -2.82 -3.68 12.01
CA ILE A 57 -3.65 -3.02 11.02
C ILE A 57 -2.89 -3.16 9.70
N THR A 58 -3.53 -3.76 8.71
CA THR A 58 -2.90 -4.04 7.43
C THR A 58 -3.73 -3.45 6.31
N PHE A 59 -3.07 -2.73 5.41
CA PHE A 59 -3.68 -2.25 4.18
C PHE A 59 -3.35 -3.26 3.08
N ILE A 60 -4.36 -3.62 2.29
CA ILE A 60 -4.19 -4.53 1.18
C ILE A 60 -4.58 -3.80 -0.08
N ARG A 61 -3.69 -3.78 -1.09
CA ARG A 61 -3.97 -3.11 -2.34
C ARG A 61 -5.05 -3.86 -3.10
N LEU A 62 -6.02 -3.11 -3.63
CA LEU A 62 -7.03 -3.62 -4.54
C LEU A 62 -6.66 -3.21 -5.95
N ARG A 63 -6.87 -4.11 -6.90
CA ARG A 63 -6.54 -3.82 -8.30
C ARG A 63 -7.47 -2.80 -8.92
N HIS A 64 -8.77 -2.92 -8.61
CA HIS A 64 -9.78 -2.05 -9.18
C HIS A 64 -10.73 -1.64 -8.09
N ALA A 65 -10.77 -0.35 -7.78
CA ALA A 65 -11.73 0.17 -6.83
C ALA A 65 -13.04 0.45 -7.55
N GLY A 66 -14.13 0.05 -6.95
CA GLY A 66 -15.44 0.41 -7.45
C GLY A 66 -15.91 -0.36 -8.67
N LEU A 67 -15.29 -1.45 -8.97
CA LEU A 67 -15.72 -2.27 -10.12
C LEU A 67 -16.31 -3.58 -9.68
#